data_39fc7c76094ab5290e1f7e5b0090489d
#
_entry.id   39fc7c76094ab5290e1f7e5b0090489d
#
_cell.length_a   1.000
_cell.length_b   1.000
_cell.length_c   1.000
_cell.angle_alpha   90.00
_cell.angle_beta   90.00
_cell.angle_gamma   90.00
#
_symmetry.space_group_name_H-M   'P 1'
#
loop_
_entity.id
_entity.type
_entity.pdbx_description
1 polymer ?
#
loop_
_entity_poly.entity_id
_entity_poly.type
_entity_poly.pdbx_seq_one_letter_code
_entity_poly.pdbx_strand_id
1 'polypeptide(L)'
;NALVLGITYKGVAFPILFRLLPKRGNSNTEERIQIMERFVGLFDKSSIRCLVADREFVGETWLKYLNDEQIPYHLRIRENFKFKSVFL
;
A
#
# COMPACT_ATOMS: atom_id res chain seq x y z
N ASN A 1 8.96 -5.89 13.41
CA ASN A 1 8.23 -4.95 12.56
C ASN A 1 7.33 -5.69 11.59
N ALA A 2 6.29 -5.04 11.16
CA ALA A 2 5.35 -5.59 10.20
C ALA A 2 5.02 -4.58 9.11
N LEU A 3 4.89 -5.09 7.90
CA LEU A 3 4.32 -4.33 6.80
C LEU A 3 2.83 -4.63 6.75
N VAL A 4 2.01 -3.59 6.79
CA VAL A 4 0.55 -3.73 6.84
C VAL A 4 -0.06 -3.07 5.62
N LEU A 5 -0.95 -3.80 4.96
CA LEU A 5 -1.79 -3.29 3.88
C LEU A 5 -3.23 -3.30 4.36
N GLY A 6 -3.88 -2.17 4.28
CA GLY A 6 -5.24 -2.05 4.76
C GLY A 6 -6.12 -1.23 3.83
N ILE A 7 -7.35 -1.05 4.26
CA ILE A 7 -8.32 -0.21 3.54
C ILE A 7 -8.84 0.87 4.49
N THR A 8 -9.22 2.00 3.93
CA THR A 8 -9.91 3.02 4.69
C THR A 8 -11.37 3.06 4.26
N TYR A 9 -12.26 3.22 5.23
CA TYR A 9 -13.69 3.33 4.98
C TYR A 9 -14.28 4.26 6.03
N LYS A 10 -14.93 5.33 5.58
CA LYS A 10 -15.56 6.33 6.45
C LYS A 10 -14.59 6.86 7.52
N GLY A 11 -13.35 7.13 7.13
CA GLY A 11 -12.34 7.68 8.02
C GLY A 11 -11.70 6.68 8.97
N VAL A 12 -12.08 5.40 8.89
CA VAL A 12 -11.51 4.36 9.75
C VAL A 12 -10.62 3.46 8.90
N ALA A 13 -9.46 3.12 9.44
CA ALA A 13 -8.50 2.24 8.78
C ALA A 13 -8.69 0.80 9.26
N PHE A 14 -8.77 -0.12 8.32
CA PHE A 14 -8.92 -1.55 8.61
C PHE A 14 -7.74 -2.30 8.01
N PRO A 15 -6.86 -2.88 8.85
CA PRO A 15 -5.78 -3.72 8.30
C PRO A 15 -6.37 -5.00 7.69
N ILE A 16 -5.88 -5.35 6.51
CA ILE A 16 -6.37 -6.50 5.76
C ILE A 16 -5.31 -7.58 5.66
N LEU A 17 -4.10 -7.20 5.30
CA LEU A 17 -2.97 -8.11 5.14
C LEU A 17 -1.79 -7.58 5.93
N PHE A 18 -0.97 -8.50 6.42
CA PHE A 18 0.28 -8.10 7.04
C PHE A 18 1.37 -9.12 6.72
N ARG A 19 2.59 -8.64 6.80
CA ARG A 19 3.78 -9.46 6.65
C ARG A 19 4.76 -9.10 7.75
N LEU A 20 5.18 -10.08 8.51
CA LEU A 20 6.23 -9.86 9.51
C LEU A 20 7.58 -9.71 8.82
N LEU A 21 8.31 -8.70 9.22
CA LEU A 21 9.64 -8.43 8.67
C LEU A 21 10.69 -8.94 9.63
N PRO A 22 11.66 -9.73 9.18
CA PRO A 22 12.69 -10.29 10.05
C PRO A 22 13.77 -9.26 10.41
N LYS A 23 13.54 -8.00 10.16
CA LYS A 23 14.50 -6.92 10.33
C LYS A 23 13.86 -5.74 11.01
N ARG A 24 14.68 -4.85 11.52
CA ARG A 24 14.22 -3.55 12.01
C ARG A 24 14.18 -2.56 10.83
N GLY A 25 13.34 -1.56 10.96
CA GLY A 25 13.21 -0.50 9.98
C GLY A 25 12.14 -0.77 8.95
N ASN A 26 12.26 -0.10 7.82
CA ASN A 26 11.24 -0.10 6.79
C ASN A 26 11.31 -1.32 5.90
N SER A 27 10.18 -1.63 5.27
CA SER A 27 10.12 -2.64 4.22
C SER A 27 10.94 -2.20 3.00
N ASN A 28 11.39 -3.15 2.22
CA ASN A 28 12.01 -2.86 0.92
C ASN A 28 10.95 -2.94 -0.19
N THR A 29 11.36 -2.56 -1.39
CA THR A 29 10.46 -2.53 -2.55
C THR A 29 9.89 -3.90 -2.86
N GLU A 30 10.70 -4.95 -2.80
CA GLU A 30 10.23 -6.30 -3.09
C GLU A 30 9.15 -6.74 -2.11
N GLU A 31 9.32 -6.46 -0.84
CA GLU A 31 8.33 -6.79 0.19
C GLU A 31 7.01 -6.06 -0.05
N ARG A 32 7.09 -4.81 -0.46
CA ARG A 32 5.90 -4.02 -0.80
C ARG A 32 5.18 -4.57 -2.02
N ILE A 33 5.91 -4.94 -3.05
CA ILE A 33 5.32 -5.54 -4.24
C ILE A 33 4.66 -6.87 -3.90
N GLN A 34 5.31 -7.69 -3.09
CA GLN A 34 4.75 -8.98 -2.70
C GLN A 34 3.43 -8.86 -1.96
N ILE A 35 3.30 -7.90 -1.04
CA ILE A 35 2.03 -7.73 -0.33
C ILE A 35 0.95 -7.19 -1.26
N MET A 36 1.32 -6.33 -2.21
CA MET A 36 0.37 -5.86 -3.23
C MET A 36 -0.10 -7.01 -4.12
N GLU A 37 0.80 -7.89 -4.51
CA GLU A 37 0.44 -9.07 -5.30
C GLU A 37 -0.55 -9.97 -4.54
N ARG A 38 -0.36 -10.13 -3.25
CA ARG A 38 -1.32 -10.87 -2.42
C ARG A 38 -2.68 -10.20 -2.43
N PHE A 39 -2.70 -8.89 -2.30
CA PHE A 39 -3.95 -8.14 -2.28
C PHE A 39 -4.71 -8.30 -3.60
N VAL A 40 -4.04 -8.09 -4.73
CA VAL A 40 -4.71 -8.18 -6.03
C VAL A 40 -5.04 -9.62 -6.42
N GLY A 41 -4.45 -10.59 -5.77
CA GLY A 41 -4.84 -11.99 -5.92
C GLY A 41 -6.11 -12.35 -5.14
N LEU A 42 -6.40 -11.61 -4.07
CA LEU A 42 -7.60 -11.80 -3.25
C LEU A 42 -8.74 -10.88 -3.67
N PHE A 43 -8.41 -9.68 -4.07
CA PHE A 43 -9.35 -8.65 -4.47
C PHE A 43 -8.92 -8.14 -5.84
N ASP A 44 -9.85 -7.95 -6.75
CA ASP A 44 -9.52 -7.43 -8.07
C ASP A 44 -8.82 -6.07 -7.94
N LYS A 45 -7.75 -5.86 -8.71
CA LYS A 45 -7.05 -4.57 -8.67
C LYS A 45 -7.93 -3.41 -9.10
N SER A 46 -8.97 -3.67 -9.88
CA SER A 46 -9.96 -2.65 -10.25
C SER A 46 -10.74 -2.14 -9.04
N SER A 47 -10.71 -2.85 -7.93
CA SER A 47 -11.32 -2.40 -6.68
C SER A 47 -10.50 -1.32 -5.97
N ILE A 48 -9.25 -1.12 -6.39
CA ILE A 48 -8.38 -0.13 -5.77
C ILE A 48 -8.67 1.24 -6.38
N ARG A 49 -9.31 2.10 -5.59
CA ARG A 49 -9.51 3.48 -5.99
C ARG A 49 -8.20 4.25 -5.99
N CYS A 50 -7.45 4.06 -4.93
CA CYS A 50 -6.20 4.75 -4.73
C CYS A 50 -5.41 4.05 -3.63
N LEU A 51 -4.16 3.78 -3.88
CA LEU A 51 -3.23 3.33 -2.86
C LEU A 51 -2.63 4.56 -2.19
N VAL A 52 -2.71 4.61 -0.88
CA VAL A 52 -2.11 5.69 -0.09
C VAL A 52 -0.91 5.14 0.65
N ALA A 53 0.22 5.76 0.47
CA ALA A 53 1.45 5.34 1.13
C ALA A 53 2.17 6.57 1.68
N ASP A 54 2.94 6.37 2.75
CA ASP A 54 3.80 7.42 3.26
C ASP A 54 4.87 7.77 2.23
N ARG A 55 5.34 9.01 2.27
CA ARG A 55 6.37 9.50 1.35
C ARG A 55 7.66 8.70 1.41
N GLU A 56 7.88 7.94 2.48
CA GLU A 56 9.04 7.07 2.57
C GLU A 56 8.92 5.83 1.67
N PHE A 57 7.69 5.51 1.24
CA PHE A 57 7.45 4.45 0.27
C PHE A 57 7.62 5.01 -1.14
N VAL A 58 8.79 5.51 -1.42
CA VAL A 58 9.16 5.99 -2.74
C VAL A 58 10.30 5.13 -3.26
N GLY A 59 10.57 5.28 -4.53
CA GLY A 59 11.62 4.51 -5.17
C GLY A 59 11.18 4.21 -6.59
N GLU A 60 12.13 4.25 -7.47
CA GLU A 60 11.87 4.15 -8.90
C GLU A 60 11.18 2.82 -9.25
N THR A 61 11.69 1.72 -8.71
CA THR A 61 11.14 0.39 -8.98
C THR A 61 9.73 0.24 -8.43
N TRP A 62 9.47 0.77 -7.22
CA TRP A 62 8.16 0.72 -6.60
C TRP A 62 7.13 1.52 -7.41
N LEU A 63 7.48 2.74 -7.78
CA LEU A 63 6.57 3.59 -8.56
C LEU A 63 6.36 3.02 -9.96
N LYS A 64 7.40 2.45 -10.56
CA LYS A 64 7.26 1.78 -11.85
C LYS A 64 6.29 0.62 -11.79
N TYR A 65 6.38 -0.18 -10.72
CA TYR A 65 5.44 -1.29 -10.52
C TYR A 65 4.00 -0.77 -10.46
N LEU A 66 3.74 0.25 -9.65
CA LEU A 66 2.39 0.80 -9.53
C LEU A 66 1.87 1.34 -10.86
N ASN A 67 2.72 2.01 -11.60
CA ASN A 67 2.35 2.56 -12.90
C ASN A 67 2.09 1.45 -13.92
N ASP A 68 2.95 0.45 -13.98
CA ASP A 68 2.80 -0.66 -14.91
C ASP A 68 1.52 -1.46 -14.64
N GLU A 69 1.17 -1.62 -13.38
CA GLU A 69 -0.05 -2.32 -12.96
C GLU A 69 -1.27 -1.42 -12.98
N GLN A 70 -1.10 -0.16 -13.34
CA GLN A 70 -2.19 0.83 -13.38
C GLN A 70 -2.91 0.99 -12.04
N ILE A 71 -2.15 0.95 -10.96
CA ILE A 71 -2.67 1.17 -9.62
C ILE A 71 -2.54 2.67 -9.30
N PRO A 72 -3.65 3.39 -9.13
CA PRO A 72 -3.58 4.80 -8.74
C PRO A 72 -3.00 4.93 -7.34
N TYR A 73 -2.16 5.93 -7.13
CA TYR A 73 -1.54 6.11 -5.83
C TYR A 73 -1.36 7.58 -5.49
N HIS A 74 -1.32 7.83 -4.18
CA HIS A 74 -0.92 9.12 -3.60
C HIS A 74 0.12 8.88 -2.53
N LEU A 75 1.17 9.67 -2.55
CA LEU A 75 2.16 9.67 -1.47
C LEU A 75 1.66 10.60 -0.38
N ARG A 76 1.45 10.05 0.79
CA ARG A 76 0.90 10.80 1.92
C ARG A 76 1.97 11.68 2.54
N ILE A 77 1.74 12.98 2.52
CA ILE A 77 2.61 13.96 3.16
C ILE A 77 2.10 14.29 4.56
N ARG A 78 0.78 14.24 4.75
CA ARG A 78 0.10 14.51 6.03
C ARG A 78 -0.91 13.41 6.32
N GLU A 79 -1.32 13.29 7.58
CA GLU A 79 -2.07 12.13 8.07
C GLU A 79 -3.59 12.17 7.85
N ASN A 80 -4.15 13.19 7.25
CA ASN A 80 -5.59 13.38 7.24
C ASN A 80 -6.25 13.12 5.90
N PHE A 81 -6.08 11.93 5.37
CA PHE A 81 -6.88 11.48 4.23
C PHE A 81 -8.27 11.08 4.69
N LYS A 82 -9.29 11.51 3.95
CA LYS A 82 -10.70 11.29 4.29
C LYS A 82 -11.49 10.52 3.26
N PHE A 83 -10.88 10.00 2.23
CA PHE A 83 -11.57 9.23 1.21
C PHE A 83 -11.25 7.75 1.31
N LYS A 84 -12.10 6.91 0.74
CA LYS A 84 -11.85 5.48 0.68
C LYS A 84 -10.58 5.21 -0.10
N SER A 85 -9.68 4.45 0.48
CA SER A 85 -8.44 4.11 -0.18
C SER A 85 -7.86 2.83 0.39
N VAL A 86 -6.96 2.24 -0.36
CA VAL A 86 -6.08 1.19 0.11
C VAL A 86 -4.81 1.89 0.57
N PHE A 87 -4.31 1.53 1.73
CA PHE A 87 -3.11 2.16 2.27
C PHE A 87 -2.06 1.13 2.62
N LEU A 88 -0.84 1.59 2.64
CA LEU A 88 0.30 0.74 2.93
C LEU A 88 1.18 1.35 4.03
#